data_2e37ec9361ec8d5ba26351b0eb66249b
#
_entry.id   2e37ec9361ec8d5ba26351b0eb66249b
#
_cell.length_a   1.000
_cell.length_b   1.000
_cell.length_c   1.000
_cell.angle_alpha   90.00
_cell.angle_beta   90.00
_cell.angle_gamma   90.00
#
_symmetry.space_group_name_H-M   'P 1'
#
loop_
_entity.id
_entity.type
_entity.pdbx_description
1 polymer ?
#
loop_
_entity_poly.entity_id
_entity_poly.type
_entity_poly.pdbx_seq_one_letter_code
_entity_poly.pdbx_strand_id
1 'polypeptide(L)'
;MRLTPWFVKAGRIAFDKVSLWIVAAAFCFSVTLLEPFLSTGSIYGQEVTVTEMTVADIQLGYESGSFTAVEVTQAFLARIRTFEPYYNAFISMNPDALATAAELDDIYATRGPVGLLHGVPVVIKDNIDFGGLVTTAGWEGFSSDAGGVDMVPDDDAAVVTRLRNAGAIILGKTNLPDFAGHGTRTTSSVAGRTINPYNVDKVPGGSSGGTATAVNASFAVLGLGTETGGSIQNPSSAQALVGVKPTYGLVPNEGVVPLSGTYVDVVGPMARSVRDAALTLDVIAGPTTEDLATFSSAGRIPDGGYLLALDESSIEGARFGLVGTGWRDDYLPLDPVTEEHYKNAVKALKGLGAEVVADPFQGSGFVELYGERPSVPTQGAHDMLVYMLGLGPDAPFNSIEGWEELSGREYTRGRRGDRETPAPARPSATEAGDAYQAWRHQIRTLFRDVLEEHELDGLFFPQSGVPSRPVIEDPERPDYNPNNWAEIPSNIINDIGVPTVTVPYSFFDDGTPFVLALIGDMWSESDLLSWAYAIEQATRARKAPVLETVPAR
;
A
#
# COMPACT_ATOMS: atom_id res chain seq x y z
N MET A 1 -20.70 25.58 49.28
CA MET A 1 -21.63 24.62 49.87
C MET A 1 -21.08 23.24 49.65
N ARG A 2 -21.00 22.45 50.67
CA ARG A 2 -20.17 21.28 50.98
C ARG A 2 -20.18 20.14 49.95
N LEU A 3 -18.96 19.61 49.68
CA LEU A 3 -18.59 18.32 49.13
C LEU A 3 -18.96 17.17 50.09
N THR A 4 -19.38 16.03 49.58
CA THR A 4 -19.26 14.71 50.25
C THR A 4 -18.93 13.62 49.24
N PRO A 5 -17.95 12.71 49.55
CA PRO A 5 -17.51 11.66 48.67
C PRO A 5 -18.18 10.32 48.99
N TRP A 6 -18.37 9.45 47.96
CA TRP A 6 -18.83 8.07 48.14
C TRP A 6 -17.67 7.09 47.97
N PHE A 7 -17.47 6.29 49.03
CA PHE A 7 -16.54 5.16 49.10
C PHE A 7 -17.13 3.94 48.39
N VAL A 8 -16.30 3.23 47.58
CA VAL A 8 -16.61 1.91 47.07
C VAL A 8 -15.86 0.86 47.88
N LYS A 9 -16.59 -0.11 48.39
CA LYS A 9 -16.11 -1.27 49.13
C LYS A 9 -15.41 -2.29 48.23
N ALA A 10 -14.19 -2.69 48.62
CA ALA A 10 -13.49 -3.85 48.09
C ALA A 10 -14.03 -5.14 48.71
N GLY A 11 -14.44 -6.08 47.87
CA GLY A 11 -14.78 -7.48 48.28
C GLY A 11 -13.55 -8.38 48.02
N ARG A 12 -13.05 -8.97 49.13
CA ARG A 12 -12.05 -10.05 49.12
C ARG A 12 -12.72 -11.37 48.81
N ILE A 13 -12.19 -12.12 47.82
CA ILE A 13 -12.49 -13.53 47.63
C ILE A 13 -11.27 -14.35 48.04
N ALA A 14 -11.49 -15.32 48.90
CA ALA A 14 -10.50 -16.19 49.50
C ALA A 14 -10.07 -17.32 48.55
N PHE A 15 -8.80 -17.63 48.54
CA PHE A 15 -8.25 -18.85 47.90
C PHE A 15 -8.21 -19.98 48.89
N ASP A 16 -8.79 -21.11 48.52
CA ASP A 16 -8.68 -22.36 49.27
C ASP A 16 -7.55 -23.23 48.72
N LYS A 17 -6.81 -23.84 49.66
CA LYS A 17 -5.63 -24.69 49.44
C LYS A 17 -6.07 -26.14 49.19
N VAL A 18 -5.55 -26.79 48.13
CA VAL A 18 -5.52 -28.26 48.04
C VAL A 18 -4.13 -28.75 47.65
N SER A 19 -3.50 -29.27 48.64
CA SER A 19 -2.64 -30.47 48.80
C SER A 19 -1.69 -30.95 47.70
N LEU A 20 -0.43 -30.92 48.08
CA LEU A 20 0.77 -31.62 47.60
C LEU A 20 0.64 -33.15 47.69
N TRP A 21 1.09 -33.90 46.67
CA TRP A 21 1.58 -35.27 46.80
C TRP A 21 2.97 -35.42 46.16
N ILE A 22 3.93 -35.77 47.03
CA ILE A 22 5.33 -36.11 46.71
C ILE A 22 5.39 -37.59 46.37
N VAL A 23 6.08 -37.96 45.27
CA VAL A 23 6.65 -39.31 45.12
C VAL A 23 8.13 -39.16 44.80
N ALA A 24 8.96 -39.55 45.77
CA ALA A 24 10.40 -39.70 45.64
C ALA A 24 10.71 -41.13 45.16
N ALA A 25 11.56 -41.25 44.16
CA ALA A 25 12.29 -42.51 43.90
C ALA A 25 13.75 -42.17 43.65
N ALA A 26 14.57 -42.65 44.55
CA ALA A 26 16.03 -42.62 44.51
C ALA A 26 16.58 -43.67 43.57
N PHE A 27 17.62 -43.36 42.78
CA PHE A 27 18.63 -44.33 42.37
C PHE A 27 20.03 -43.72 42.18
N CYS A 28 20.93 -44.35 42.81
CA CYS A 28 22.38 -44.37 42.95
C CYS A 28 23.31 -43.59 42.03
N PHE A 29 24.33 -43.06 42.71
CA PHE A 29 25.62 -42.53 42.31
C PHE A 29 26.41 -43.35 41.29
N SER A 30 27.00 -42.66 40.32
CA SER A 30 28.30 -42.95 39.76
C SER A 30 29.01 -41.65 39.46
N VAL A 31 30.02 -41.33 40.26
CA VAL A 31 30.93 -40.20 40.07
C VAL A 31 31.92 -40.57 38.97
N THR A 32 31.86 -39.85 37.85
CA THR A 32 32.94 -39.78 36.87
C THR A 32 33.36 -38.32 36.75
N LEU A 33 34.56 -38.03 37.17
CA LEU A 33 35.24 -36.76 36.99
C LEU A 33 35.36 -36.49 35.49
N LEU A 34 34.64 -35.48 35.00
CA LEU A 34 34.88 -34.85 33.71
C LEU A 34 35.36 -33.43 33.94
N GLU A 35 36.54 -33.16 33.40
CA GLU A 35 37.15 -31.84 33.33
C GLU A 35 36.21 -30.83 32.64
N PRO A 36 36.28 -29.54 33.03
CA PRO A 36 35.50 -28.53 32.33
C PRO A 36 36.15 -28.22 30.98
N PHE A 37 35.65 -28.86 29.92
CA PHE A 37 35.80 -28.31 28.60
C PHE A 37 35.01 -26.98 28.55
N LEU A 38 35.72 -25.87 28.60
CA LEU A 38 35.26 -24.59 28.12
C LEU A 38 35.03 -24.68 26.61
N SER A 39 33.91 -25.26 26.20
CA SER A 39 33.39 -25.09 24.88
C SER A 39 32.84 -23.67 24.81
N THR A 40 33.62 -22.77 24.24
CA THR A 40 33.10 -21.56 23.63
C THR A 40 32.23 -22.02 22.44
N GLY A 41 31.03 -22.50 22.76
CA GLY A 41 29.99 -22.73 21.77
C GLY A 41 29.61 -21.38 21.20
N SER A 42 30.09 -21.09 20.00
CA SER A 42 29.48 -20.10 19.12
C SER A 42 28.01 -20.52 19.00
N ILE A 43 27.13 -19.79 19.64
CA ILE A 43 25.69 -19.84 19.37
C ILE A 43 25.58 -19.25 17.97
N TYR A 44 25.69 -20.08 16.94
CA TYR A 44 25.20 -19.70 15.60
C TYR A 44 23.70 -19.52 15.78
N GLY A 45 23.27 -18.26 15.87
CA GLY A 45 21.86 -17.90 15.85
C GLY A 45 21.22 -18.54 14.62
N GLN A 46 20.06 -19.12 14.78
CA GLN A 46 19.28 -19.66 13.67
C GLN A 46 19.06 -18.51 12.69
N GLU A 47 19.44 -18.69 11.41
CA GLU A 47 19.30 -17.66 10.39
C GLU A 47 17.83 -17.27 10.26
N VAL A 48 17.51 -15.98 10.46
CA VAL A 48 16.14 -15.48 10.40
C VAL A 48 15.67 -15.53 8.95
N THR A 49 14.68 -16.40 8.69
CA THR A 49 14.07 -16.53 7.35
C THR A 49 12.98 -15.47 7.17
N VAL A 50 13.22 -14.49 6.29
CA VAL A 50 12.29 -13.36 6.07
C VAL A 50 11.36 -13.51 4.85
N THR A 51 11.50 -14.63 4.09
CA THR A 51 10.62 -14.89 2.93
C THR A 51 9.19 -15.09 3.38
N GLU A 52 8.24 -14.29 2.82
CA GLU A 52 6.81 -14.28 3.14
C GLU A 52 6.49 -13.99 4.63
N MET A 53 7.46 -13.48 5.42
CA MET A 53 7.24 -13.13 6.83
C MET A 53 6.16 -12.06 6.96
N THR A 54 5.19 -12.28 7.85
CA THR A 54 4.07 -11.39 8.15
C THR A 54 4.34 -10.55 9.40
N VAL A 55 3.50 -9.53 9.66
CA VAL A 55 3.55 -8.78 10.93
C VAL A 55 3.34 -9.73 12.13
N ALA A 56 2.42 -10.69 12.01
CA ALA A 56 2.16 -11.65 13.08
C ALA A 56 3.38 -12.56 13.36
N ASP A 57 4.12 -12.99 12.33
CA ASP A 57 5.34 -13.78 12.52
C ASP A 57 6.42 -12.99 13.27
N ILE A 58 6.54 -11.69 12.99
CA ILE A 58 7.48 -10.80 13.70
C ILE A 58 7.08 -10.65 15.16
N GLN A 59 5.80 -10.38 15.43
CA GLN A 59 5.29 -10.25 16.80
C GLN A 59 5.51 -11.53 17.60
N LEU A 60 5.17 -12.70 17.04
CA LEU A 60 5.42 -14.01 17.66
C LEU A 60 6.92 -14.28 17.88
N GLY A 61 7.77 -13.86 16.95
CA GLY A 61 9.22 -13.97 17.06
C GLY A 61 9.78 -13.19 18.26
N TYR A 62 9.29 -11.95 18.46
CA TYR A 62 9.68 -11.15 19.63
C TYR A 62 9.13 -11.72 20.94
N GLU A 63 7.86 -12.12 20.97
CA GLU A 63 7.24 -12.73 22.15
C GLU A 63 7.96 -14.02 22.59
N SER A 64 8.38 -14.84 21.63
CA SER A 64 9.11 -16.09 21.88
C SER A 64 10.61 -15.90 22.12
N GLY A 65 11.14 -14.68 21.86
CA GLY A 65 12.59 -14.42 21.91
C GLY A 65 13.38 -15.13 20.82
N SER A 66 12.74 -15.47 19.69
CA SER A 66 13.37 -16.14 18.55
C SER A 66 14.36 -15.24 17.81
N PHE A 67 14.13 -13.95 17.83
CA PHE A 67 14.99 -12.91 17.25
C PHE A 67 14.67 -11.54 17.85
N THR A 68 15.55 -10.57 17.62
CA THR A 68 15.40 -9.15 17.98
C THR A 68 15.03 -8.32 16.73
N ALA A 69 14.65 -7.04 16.93
CA ALA A 69 14.41 -6.12 15.81
C ALA A 69 15.67 -5.89 14.97
N VAL A 70 16.85 -5.86 15.62
CA VAL A 70 18.14 -5.78 14.91
C VAL A 70 18.35 -7.01 14.03
N GLU A 71 18.14 -8.22 14.54
CA GLU A 71 18.36 -9.47 13.79
C GLU A 71 17.42 -9.58 12.59
N VAL A 72 16.12 -9.29 12.78
CA VAL A 72 15.15 -9.29 11.69
C VAL A 72 15.49 -8.23 10.64
N THR A 73 15.85 -7.02 11.05
CA THR A 73 16.23 -5.94 10.13
C THR A 73 17.49 -6.30 9.35
N GLN A 74 18.51 -6.90 10.01
CA GLN A 74 19.71 -7.39 9.35
C GLN A 74 19.41 -8.46 8.30
N ALA A 75 18.47 -9.36 8.57
CA ALA A 75 18.06 -10.42 7.63
C ALA A 75 17.36 -9.82 6.39
N PHE A 76 16.47 -8.84 6.56
CA PHE A 76 15.87 -8.10 5.43
C PHE A 76 16.92 -7.35 4.62
N LEU A 77 17.82 -6.61 5.28
CA LEU A 77 18.91 -5.90 4.60
C LEU A 77 19.87 -6.84 3.87
N ALA A 78 20.13 -8.05 4.41
CA ALA A 78 20.93 -9.07 3.74
C ALA A 78 20.23 -9.57 2.46
N ARG A 79 18.91 -9.80 2.52
CA ARG A 79 18.11 -10.18 1.36
C ARG A 79 18.10 -9.08 0.30
N ILE A 80 17.90 -7.82 0.69
CA ILE A 80 17.99 -6.66 -0.21
C ILE A 80 19.35 -6.65 -0.90
N ARG A 81 20.46 -6.70 -0.15
CA ARG A 81 21.82 -6.72 -0.75
C ARG A 81 22.02 -7.82 -1.79
N THR A 82 21.36 -8.95 -1.62
CA THR A 82 21.49 -10.11 -2.52
C THR A 82 20.74 -9.94 -3.82
N PHE A 83 19.50 -9.42 -3.76
CA PHE A 83 18.56 -9.47 -4.88
C PHE A 83 18.25 -8.11 -5.50
N GLU A 84 18.31 -7.02 -4.73
CA GLU A 84 18.00 -5.66 -5.19
C GLU A 84 18.77 -5.22 -6.43
N PRO A 85 20.08 -5.54 -6.60
CA PRO A 85 20.81 -5.20 -7.80
C PRO A 85 20.19 -5.72 -9.11
N TYR A 86 19.33 -6.72 -9.02
CA TYR A 86 18.59 -7.26 -10.16
C TYR A 86 17.21 -6.63 -10.31
N TYR A 87 16.50 -6.40 -9.18
CA TYR A 87 15.08 -5.99 -9.22
C TYR A 87 14.86 -4.49 -9.27
N ASN A 88 15.81 -3.70 -8.80
CA ASN A 88 15.76 -2.24 -8.82
C ASN A 88 14.47 -1.66 -8.24
N ALA A 89 14.12 -2.11 -7.04
CA ALA A 89 12.91 -1.71 -6.33
C ALA A 89 13.07 -0.41 -5.53
N PHE A 90 14.31 -0.02 -5.17
CA PHE A 90 14.60 1.15 -4.35
C PHE A 90 15.21 2.29 -5.17
N ILE A 91 14.99 3.52 -4.69
CA ILE A 91 15.75 4.73 -5.06
C ILE A 91 16.80 4.99 -3.98
N SER A 92 16.41 4.93 -2.70
CA SER A 92 17.32 5.16 -1.59
C SER A 92 17.04 4.24 -0.41
N MET A 93 18.07 3.90 0.35
CA MET A 93 17.99 3.15 1.58
C MET A 93 18.09 4.10 2.78
N ASN A 94 17.36 3.79 3.86
CA ASN A 94 17.49 4.49 5.12
C ASN A 94 18.78 4.05 5.85
N PRO A 95 19.77 4.93 6.05
CA PRO A 95 21.01 4.57 6.73
C PRO A 95 20.80 4.25 8.22
N ASP A 96 19.74 4.77 8.83
CA ASP A 96 19.48 4.66 10.26
C ASP A 96 18.56 3.50 10.64
N ALA A 97 18.17 2.64 9.68
CA ALA A 97 17.25 1.53 9.92
C ALA A 97 17.73 0.58 11.04
N LEU A 98 19.04 0.28 11.11
CA LEU A 98 19.61 -0.56 12.18
C LEU A 98 19.70 0.17 13.52
N ALA A 99 19.95 1.46 13.54
CA ALA A 99 19.94 2.25 14.77
C ALA A 99 18.53 2.31 15.36
N THR A 100 17.51 2.54 14.51
CA THR A 100 16.08 2.49 14.90
C THR A 100 15.73 1.10 15.46
N ALA A 101 16.21 0.02 14.83
CA ALA A 101 15.96 -1.34 15.30
C ALA A 101 16.55 -1.56 16.71
N ALA A 102 17.77 -1.08 16.96
CA ALA A 102 18.42 -1.19 18.28
C ALA A 102 17.67 -0.41 19.36
N GLU A 103 17.20 0.80 19.04
CA GLU A 103 16.36 1.59 19.98
C GLU A 103 15.05 0.85 20.31
N LEU A 104 14.43 0.21 19.32
CA LEU A 104 13.21 -0.57 19.53
C LEU A 104 13.46 -1.81 20.40
N ASP A 105 14.59 -2.52 20.23
CA ASP A 105 14.98 -3.63 21.11
C ASP A 105 15.15 -3.17 22.55
N ASP A 106 15.80 -2.01 22.81
CA ASP A 106 15.95 -1.43 24.15
C ASP A 106 14.60 -1.06 24.76
N ILE A 107 13.70 -0.52 23.96
CA ILE A 107 12.33 -0.19 24.38
C ILE A 107 11.56 -1.48 24.72
N TYR A 108 11.61 -2.49 23.85
CA TYR A 108 10.92 -3.76 24.07
C TYR A 108 11.37 -4.44 25.36
N ALA A 109 12.67 -4.46 25.63
CA ALA A 109 13.25 -5.03 26.84
C ALA A 109 12.78 -4.33 28.13
N THR A 110 12.40 -3.06 28.07
CA THR A 110 12.04 -2.25 29.26
C THR A 110 10.54 -2.10 29.47
N ARG A 111 9.74 -2.01 28.40
CA ARG A 111 8.30 -1.70 28.49
C ARG A 111 7.41 -2.45 27.48
N GLY A 112 7.97 -3.39 26.70
CA GLY A 112 7.25 -4.09 25.65
C GLY A 112 7.09 -3.27 24.37
N PRO A 113 6.20 -3.70 23.43
CA PRO A 113 6.07 -3.10 22.12
C PRO A 113 5.58 -1.64 22.20
N VAL A 114 6.06 -0.79 21.29
CA VAL A 114 5.62 0.62 21.14
C VAL A 114 4.21 0.69 20.57
N GLY A 115 3.91 -0.15 19.59
CA GLY A 115 2.63 -0.17 18.90
C GLY A 115 2.49 -1.40 17.98
N LEU A 116 1.49 -1.37 17.13
CA LEU A 116 1.09 -2.50 16.27
C LEU A 116 2.16 -2.94 15.25
N LEU A 117 3.07 -2.04 14.89
CA LEU A 117 4.14 -2.30 13.93
C LEU A 117 5.53 -2.33 14.59
N HIS A 118 5.61 -2.58 15.91
CA HIS A 118 6.87 -2.59 16.62
C HIS A 118 7.90 -3.52 15.95
N GLY A 119 9.02 -2.94 15.49
CA GLY A 119 10.11 -3.66 14.85
C GLY A 119 9.79 -4.23 13.47
N VAL A 120 8.68 -3.82 12.83
CA VAL A 120 8.28 -4.31 11.50
C VAL A 120 9.01 -3.53 10.41
N PRO A 121 9.80 -4.19 9.53
CA PRO A 121 10.44 -3.56 8.38
C PRO A 121 9.43 -3.16 7.30
N VAL A 122 9.41 -1.87 6.95
CA VAL A 122 8.45 -1.25 6.03
C VAL A 122 9.19 -0.45 4.95
N VAL A 123 8.60 -0.31 3.78
CA VAL A 123 9.08 0.58 2.72
C VAL A 123 8.02 1.62 2.36
N ILE A 124 8.45 2.77 1.89
CA ILE A 124 7.57 3.84 1.41
C ILE A 124 7.93 4.21 -0.03
N LYS A 125 6.93 4.60 -0.82
CA LYS A 125 7.16 5.10 -2.18
C LYS A 125 7.93 6.44 -2.13
N ASP A 126 8.82 6.67 -3.06
CA ASP A 126 9.73 7.83 -3.02
C ASP A 126 9.09 9.18 -3.38
N ASN A 127 7.79 9.26 -3.39
CA ASN A 127 7.05 10.52 -3.35
C ASN A 127 6.41 10.80 -1.98
N ILE A 128 6.72 9.99 -0.96
CA ILE A 128 6.30 10.17 0.43
C ILE A 128 7.51 10.64 1.22
N ASP A 129 7.38 11.74 1.94
CA ASP A 129 8.47 12.35 2.68
C ASP A 129 8.89 11.56 3.90
N PHE A 130 10.19 11.45 4.08
CA PHE A 130 10.85 11.01 5.30
C PHE A 130 11.86 12.09 5.66
N GLY A 131 11.68 12.75 6.79
CA GLY A 131 12.48 13.89 7.20
C GLY A 131 13.98 13.61 7.17
N GLY A 132 14.71 14.46 6.47
CA GLY A 132 16.16 14.33 6.29
C GLY A 132 16.62 13.38 5.19
N LEU A 133 15.71 12.63 4.52
CA LEU A 133 16.03 11.84 3.32
C LEU A 133 15.54 12.54 2.05
N VAL A 134 16.33 12.41 0.97
CA VAL A 134 15.95 12.96 -0.34
C VAL A 134 14.64 12.33 -0.81
N THR A 135 13.71 13.18 -1.25
CA THR A 135 12.47 12.80 -1.95
C THR A 135 12.62 13.17 -3.41
N THR A 136 12.77 12.18 -4.30
CA THR A 136 12.98 12.47 -5.73
C THR A 136 11.70 12.47 -6.56
N ALA A 137 10.63 11.86 -6.06
CA ALA A 137 9.44 11.56 -6.86
C ALA A 137 9.78 10.82 -8.17
N GLY A 138 10.88 10.07 -8.20
CA GLY A 138 11.41 9.37 -9.38
C GLY A 138 12.15 10.25 -10.38
N TRP A 139 12.17 11.57 -10.19
CA TRP A 139 12.73 12.53 -11.15
C TRP A 139 14.17 12.91 -10.81
N GLU A 140 15.06 12.82 -11.82
CA GLU A 140 16.48 13.17 -11.70
C GLU A 140 16.74 14.62 -11.24
N GLY A 141 15.80 15.54 -11.50
CA GLY A 141 15.91 16.94 -11.11
C GLY A 141 15.92 17.17 -9.60
N PHE A 142 15.38 16.22 -8.82
CA PHE A 142 15.36 16.27 -7.36
C PHE A 142 16.44 15.39 -6.70
N SER A 143 17.49 15.06 -7.45
CA SER A 143 18.63 14.28 -6.95
C SER A 143 19.95 14.88 -7.41
N SER A 144 20.82 15.27 -6.48
CA SER A 144 22.17 15.75 -6.79
C SER A 144 23.05 14.65 -7.40
N ASP A 145 22.85 13.39 -7.01
CA ASP A 145 23.53 12.23 -7.58
C ASP A 145 23.20 12.03 -9.07
N ALA A 146 22.01 12.48 -9.50
CA ALA A 146 21.59 12.46 -10.89
C ALA A 146 21.80 13.80 -11.62
N GLY A 147 22.51 14.75 -11.00
CA GLY A 147 22.83 16.06 -11.58
C GLY A 147 21.75 17.14 -11.38
N GLY A 148 20.82 16.91 -10.48
CA GLY A 148 19.81 17.88 -10.03
C GLY A 148 20.18 18.55 -8.71
N VAL A 149 19.17 18.92 -7.92
CA VAL A 149 19.28 19.47 -6.57
C VAL A 149 18.46 18.61 -5.63
N ASP A 150 19.04 18.12 -4.54
CA ASP A 150 18.36 17.29 -3.58
C ASP A 150 17.15 18.02 -2.98
N MET A 151 15.98 17.41 -3.09
CA MET A 151 14.78 17.85 -2.39
C MET A 151 14.69 17.08 -1.06
N VAL A 152 15.04 17.76 0.02
CA VAL A 152 15.09 17.18 1.36
C VAL A 152 14.02 17.85 2.22
N PRO A 153 12.96 17.15 2.62
CA PRO A 153 11.97 17.66 3.55
C PRO A 153 12.54 17.71 4.98
N ASP A 154 12.17 18.71 5.77
CA ASP A 154 12.57 18.81 7.17
C ASP A 154 11.85 17.78 8.04
N ASP A 155 10.59 17.49 7.73
CA ASP A 155 9.71 16.65 8.52
C ASP A 155 9.26 15.40 7.77
N ASP A 156 8.81 14.39 8.53
CA ASP A 156 8.13 13.20 8.01
C ASP A 156 6.74 13.57 7.47
N ALA A 157 6.30 12.94 6.39
CA ALA A 157 4.89 12.92 6.03
C ALA A 157 4.03 12.38 7.19
N ALA A 158 2.79 12.85 7.32
CA ALA A 158 1.90 12.44 8.41
C ALA A 158 1.74 10.91 8.51
N VAL A 159 1.70 10.19 7.38
CA VAL A 159 1.64 8.72 7.36
C VAL A 159 2.94 8.08 7.87
N VAL A 160 4.10 8.68 7.60
CA VAL A 160 5.42 8.19 8.06
C VAL A 160 5.55 8.40 9.56
N THR A 161 5.15 9.57 10.06
CA THR A 161 5.06 9.85 11.50
C THR A 161 4.21 8.81 12.22
N ARG A 162 3.06 8.43 11.66
CA ARG A 162 2.18 7.39 12.22
C ARG A 162 2.81 6.01 12.22
N LEU A 163 3.48 5.62 11.12
CA LEU A 163 4.21 4.34 11.04
C LEU A 163 5.31 4.27 12.10
N ARG A 164 6.13 5.32 12.23
CA ARG A 164 7.21 5.39 13.23
C ARG A 164 6.67 5.37 14.67
N ASN A 165 5.59 6.08 14.93
CA ASN A 165 4.92 6.06 16.25
C ASN A 165 4.32 4.68 16.57
N ALA A 166 3.96 3.88 15.56
CA ALA A 166 3.54 2.49 15.73
C ALA A 166 4.73 1.51 15.86
N GLY A 167 5.98 2.00 15.76
CA GLY A 167 7.20 1.22 15.90
C GLY A 167 7.71 0.58 14.61
N ALA A 168 7.25 1.02 13.42
CA ALA A 168 7.77 0.53 12.15
C ALA A 168 9.21 0.98 11.89
N ILE A 169 9.98 0.14 11.22
CA ILE A 169 11.34 0.42 10.76
C ILE A 169 11.30 0.70 9.27
N ILE A 170 11.46 1.95 8.87
CA ILE A 170 11.49 2.33 7.45
C ILE A 170 12.85 1.93 6.87
N LEU A 171 12.87 0.97 5.93
CA LEU A 171 14.09 0.46 5.31
C LEU A 171 14.62 1.34 4.17
N GLY A 172 13.71 2.05 3.50
CA GLY A 172 14.07 2.89 2.38
C GLY A 172 12.88 3.36 1.56
N LYS A 173 13.18 4.12 0.52
CA LYS A 173 12.23 4.73 -0.40
C LYS A 173 12.29 4.03 -1.76
N THR A 174 11.12 3.62 -2.25
CA THR A 174 10.98 2.72 -3.40
C THR A 174 10.74 3.45 -4.71
N ASN A 175 11.17 2.82 -5.81
CA ASN A 175 11.12 3.35 -7.15
C ASN A 175 9.69 3.58 -7.67
N LEU A 176 9.53 4.63 -8.48
CA LEU A 176 8.31 5.02 -9.17
C LEU A 176 8.68 5.73 -10.49
N PRO A 177 7.83 5.80 -11.51
CA PRO A 177 8.09 6.66 -12.66
C PRO A 177 8.04 8.14 -12.25
N ASP A 178 8.76 8.98 -12.99
CA ASP A 178 8.85 10.42 -12.74
C ASP A 178 7.47 11.01 -12.40
N PHE A 179 7.36 11.66 -11.22
CA PHE A 179 6.12 12.22 -10.66
C PHE A 179 4.93 11.25 -10.68
N ALA A 180 5.17 9.95 -10.50
CA ALA A 180 4.12 8.91 -10.56
C ALA A 180 3.33 8.88 -11.90
N GLY A 181 3.87 9.44 -12.97
CA GLY A 181 3.18 9.74 -14.23
C GLY A 181 2.87 8.54 -15.15
N HIS A 182 2.97 7.28 -14.66
CA HIS A 182 2.68 6.10 -15.47
C HIS A 182 2.10 4.96 -14.63
N GLY A 183 0.90 4.46 -14.99
CA GLY A 183 0.17 3.44 -14.23
C GLY A 183 0.59 1.98 -14.45
N THR A 184 1.36 1.68 -15.49
CA THR A 184 1.69 0.29 -15.87
C THR A 184 3.17 -0.04 -15.72
N ARG A 185 4.05 0.94 -15.94
CA ARG A 185 5.50 0.78 -15.91
C ARG A 185 6.11 1.61 -14.80
N THR A 186 7.08 1.04 -14.13
CA THR A 186 7.91 1.74 -13.14
C THR A 186 9.32 1.89 -13.70
N THR A 187 9.56 3.06 -14.29
CA THR A 187 10.86 3.46 -14.81
C THR A 187 11.06 4.93 -14.49
N SER A 188 12.01 5.23 -13.62
CA SER A 188 12.37 6.59 -13.22
C SER A 188 13.58 7.10 -14.00
N SER A 189 13.72 8.43 -14.11
CA SER A 189 14.94 9.05 -14.62
C SER A 189 16.10 8.94 -13.61
N VAL A 190 15.81 8.83 -12.33
CA VAL A 190 16.78 8.72 -11.23
C VAL A 190 17.38 7.32 -11.09
N ALA A 191 16.56 6.26 -11.15
CA ALA A 191 16.99 4.91 -10.83
C ALA A 191 16.78 3.89 -11.98
N GLY A 192 16.08 4.27 -13.06
CA GLY A 192 15.79 3.36 -14.15
C GLY A 192 14.60 2.43 -13.88
N ARG A 193 14.60 1.24 -14.51
CA ARG A 193 13.45 0.32 -14.54
C ARG A 193 13.44 -0.64 -13.36
N THR A 194 12.30 -0.77 -12.69
CA THR A 194 11.98 -1.85 -11.75
C THR A 194 11.53 -3.12 -12.50
N ILE A 195 11.91 -4.29 -11.99
CA ILE A 195 11.61 -5.60 -12.58
C ILE A 195 10.53 -6.32 -11.77
N ASN A 196 9.62 -7.02 -12.48
CA ASN A 196 8.59 -7.84 -11.87
C ASN A 196 9.17 -9.19 -11.40
N PRO A 197 9.09 -9.54 -10.10
CA PRO A 197 9.65 -10.79 -9.57
C PRO A 197 8.99 -12.07 -10.07
N TYR A 198 7.74 -12.02 -10.55
CA TYR A 198 7.08 -13.20 -11.12
C TYR A 198 7.52 -13.49 -12.55
N ASN A 199 7.76 -12.44 -13.33
CA ASN A 199 8.15 -12.59 -14.73
C ASN A 199 8.88 -11.33 -15.21
N VAL A 200 10.17 -11.46 -15.50
CA VAL A 200 11.07 -10.35 -15.87
C VAL A 200 10.72 -9.68 -17.20
N ASP A 201 9.98 -10.39 -18.05
CA ASP A 201 9.52 -9.90 -19.35
C ASP A 201 8.17 -9.15 -19.26
N LYS A 202 7.60 -9.09 -18.05
CA LYS A 202 6.34 -8.40 -17.77
C LYS A 202 6.56 -7.13 -16.96
N VAL A 203 5.63 -6.19 -17.12
CA VAL A 203 5.68 -4.94 -16.35
C VAL A 203 5.40 -5.20 -14.86
N PRO A 204 6.02 -4.45 -13.93
CA PRO A 204 5.78 -4.58 -12.50
C PRO A 204 4.48 -3.90 -12.03
N GLY A 205 3.73 -3.28 -12.97
CA GLY A 205 2.70 -2.30 -12.63
C GLY A 205 3.31 -0.96 -12.26
N GLY A 206 2.46 0.03 -12.01
CA GLY A 206 2.86 1.39 -11.66
C GLY A 206 1.67 2.22 -11.15
N SER A 207 1.98 3.32 -10.57
CA SER A 207 3.30 3.91 -10.37
C SER A 207 4.04 3.40 -9.11
N SER A 208 3.39 2.69 -8.16
CA SER A 208 4.02 2.14 -6.96
C SER A 208 4.69 0.77 -7.22
N GLY A 209 5.29 0.58 -8.41
CA GLY A 209 5.89 -0.72 -8.79
C GLY A 209 7.11 -1.09 -7.98
N GLY A 210 7.92 -0.10 -7.54
CA GLY A 210 9.03 -0.35 -6.63
C GLY A 210 8.55 -0.88 -5.27
N THR A 211 7.50 -0.27 -4.70
CA THR A 211 6.87 -0.74 -3.45
C THR A 211 6.36 -2.18 -3.62
N ALA A 212 5.61 -2.44 -4.72
CA ALA A 212 5.11 -3.78 -4.99
C ALA A 212 6.24 -4.80 -5.13
N THR A 213 7.31 -4.47 -5.86
CA THR A 213 8.46 -5.36 -6.04
C THR A 213 9.18 -5.63 -4.71
N ALA A 214 9.39 -4.60 -3.89
CA ALA A 214 10.02 -4.75 -2.58
C ALA A 214 9.20 -5.66 -1.65
N VAL A 215 7.88 -5.47 -1.58
CA VAL A 215 7.00 -6.30 -0.75
C VAL A 215 6.89 -7.73 -1.31
N ASN A 216 6.71 -7.87 -2.62
CA ASN A 216 6.59 -9.18 -3.27
C ASN A 216 7.86 -10.01 -3.17
N ALA A 217 9.04 -9.39 -3.33
CA ALA A 217 10.34 -10.05 -3.19
C ALA A 217 10.74 -10.31 -1.72
N SER A 218 9.88 -9.97 -0.75
CA SER A 218 10.17 -10.02 0.69
C SER A 218 11.40 -9.19 1.08
N PHE A 219 11.55 -7.99 0.49
CA PHE A 219 12.53 -6.99 0.93
C PHE A 219 11.99 -6.14 2.10
N ALA A 220 10.69 -6.17 2.30
CA ALA A 220 9.97 -5.63 3.44
C ALA A 220 8.74 -6.49 3.74
N VAL A 221 8.12 -6.27 4.90
CA VAL A 221 6.88 -6.96 5.27
C VAL A 221 5.69 -6.35 4.52
N LEU A 222 5.64 -5.03 4.49
CA LEU A 222 4.60 -4.23 3.86
C LEU A 222 5.19 -2.90 3.35
N GLY A 223 4.40 -2.16 2.58
CA GLY A 223 4.82 -0.86 2.10
C GLY A 223 3.65 0.09 1.88
N LEU A 224 3.96 1.38 1.76
CA LEU A 224 3.00 2.39 1.34
C LEU A 224 3.20 2.75 -0.12
N GLY A 225 2.10 2.73 -0.86
CA GLY A 225 1.99 3.29 -2.21
C GLY A 225 1.15 4.56 -2.22
N THR A 226 1.15 5.25 -3.36
CA THR A 226 0.24 6.37 -3.63
C THR A 226 -0.54 6.11 -4.90
N GLU A 227 -1.76 6.62 -4.98
CA GLU A 227 -2.59 6.42 -6.15
C GLU A 227 -3.35 7.69 -6.55
N THR A 228 -3.34 7.96 -7.85
CA THR A 228 -4.13 9.00 -8.53
C THR A 228 -5.12 8.37 -9.51
N GLY A 229 -4.78 7.22 -10.08
CA GLY A 229 -5.58 6.52 -11.07
C GLY A 229 -5.09 5.09 -11.29
N GLY A 230 -5.11 4.25 -10.25
CA GLY A 230 -4.71 2.84 -10.29
C GLY A 230 -3.31 2.53 -9.75
N SER A 231 -2.59 3.51 -9.20
CA SER A 231 -1.15 3.36 -8.88
C SER A 231 -0.84 2.55 -7.60
N ILE A 232 -1.83 2.12 -6.83
CA ILE A 232 -1.74 1.08 -5.79
C ILE A 232 -2.25 -0.23 -6.37
N GLN A 233 -3.40 -0.20 -7.02
CA GLN A 233 -4.12 -1.36 -7.54
C GLN A 233 -3.33 -2.07 -8.64
N ASN A 234 -2.85 -1.34 -9.65
CA ASN A 234 -2.16 -1.91 -10.80
C ASN A 234 -0.88 -2.66 -10.42
N PRO A 235 0.04 -2.09 -9.61
CA PRO A 235 1.23 -2.82 -9.17
C PRO A 235 0.91 -3.94 -8.18
N SER A 236 -0.11 -3.79 -7.33
CA SER A 236 -0.59 -4.89 -6.47
C SER A 236 -1.12 -6.05 -7.30
N SER A 237 -1.88 -5.75 -8.37
CA SER A 237 -2.37 -6.76 -9.31
C SER A 237 -1.23 -7.45 -10.06
N ALA A 238 -0.28 -6.70 -10.61
CA ALA A 238 0.85 -7.26 -11.35
C ALA A 238 1.75 -8.17 -10.49
N GLN A 239 1.64 -8.09 -9.16
CA GLN A 239 2.56 -8.73 -8.22
C GLN A 239 1.87 -9.50 -7.08
N ALA A 240 0.62 -9.92 -7.27
CA ALA A 240 -0.15 -10.74 -6.32
C ALA A 240 -0.15 -10.18 -4.89
N LEU A 241 -0.39 -8.89 -4.74
CA LEU A 241 -0.50 -8.22 -3.44
C LEU A 241 -1.94 -7.80 -3.16
N VAL A 242 -2.21 -7.63 -1.87
CA VAL A 242 -3.36 -6.89 -1.36
C VAL A 242 -2.97 -5.42 -1.35
N GLY A 243 -3.61 -4.64 -2.21
CA GLY A 243 -3.48 -3.19 -2.24
C GLY A 243 -4.78 -2.54 -1.82
N VAL A 244 -4.70 -1.60 -0.89
CA VAL A 244 -5.86 -0.84 -0.45
C VAL A 244 -5.76 0.59 -0.97
N LYS A 245 -6.64 0.94 -1.88
CA LYS A 245 -6.90 2.32 -2.23
C LYS A 245 -8.04 2.81 -1.34
N PRO A 246 -7.77 3.63 -0.32
CA PRO A 246 -8.81 4.05 0.62
C PRO A 246 -9.76 5.09 0.00
N THR A 247 -10.87 5.35 0.68
CA THR A 247 -11.72 6.51 0.43
C THR A 247 -10.89 7.78 0.49
N TYR A 248 -11.11 8.70 -0.47
CA TYR A 248 -10.45 10.01 -0.44
C TYR A 248 -10.74 10.75 0.87
N GLY A 249 -9.68 11.15 1.58
CA GLY A 249 -9.77 11.78 2.90
C GLY A 249 -9.82 10.82 4.09
N LEU A 250 -9.62 9.51 3.90
CA LEU A 250 -9.44 8.57 5.00
C LEU A 250 -7.99 8.61 5.56
N VAL A 251 -7.02 8.67 4.67
CA VAL A 251 -5.59 8.69 4.97
C VAL A 251 -5.01 10.06 4.56
N PRO A 252 -4.15 10.69 5.38
CA PRO A 252 -3.57 11.99 5.04
C PRO A 252 -2.59 11.91 3.87
N ASN A 253 -2.58 12.97 3.05
CA ASN A 253 -1.67 13.18 1.93
C ASN A 253 -0.63 14.29 2.20
N GLU A 254 -0.61 14.86 3.38
CA GLU A 254 0.43 15.83 3.75
C GLU A 254 1.80 15.16 3.72
N GLY A 255 2.84 15.88 3.20
CA GLY A 255 4.17 15.34 2.97
C GLY A 255 4.25 14.34 1.81
N VAL A 256 3.33 14.42 0.82
CA VAL A 256 3.34 13.59 -0.38
C VAL A 256 3.45 14.48 -1.62
N VAL A 257 4.48 14.24 -2.46
CA VAL A 257 4.62 14.94 -3.75
C VAL A 257 3.38 14.66 -4.59
N PRO A 258 2.60 15.70 -4.94
CA PRO A 258 1.32 15.51 -5.59
C PRO A 258 1.46 15.15 -7.07
N LEU A 259 0.58 14.28 -7.58
CA LEU A 259 0.31 14.16 -9.01
C LEU A 259 -0.94 14.97 -9.40
N SER A 260 -2.03 14.80 -8.64
CA SER A 260 -3.28 15.55 -8.76
C SER A 260 -3.93 15.74 -7.37
N GLY A 261 -3.11 16.04 -6.37
CA GLY A 261 -3.34 15.96 -4.92
C GLY A 261 -4.70 16.39 -4.41
N THR A 262 -5.12 17.61 -4.76
CA THR A 262 -6.31 18.27 -4.18
C THR A 262 -7.60 17.44 -4.30
N TYR A 263 -7.73 16.55 -5.30
CA TYR A 263 -9.02 15.90 -5.56
C TYR A 263 -8.99 14.38 -5.52
N VAL A 264 -7.86 13.72 -5.85
CA VAL A 264 -7.88 12.30 -6.18
C VAL A 264 -6.74 11.48 -5.58
N ASP A 265 -5.62 12.11 -5.21
CA ASP A 265 -4.46 11.39 -4.68
C ASP A 265 -4.78 10.79 -3.31
N VAL A 266 -4.35 9.55 -3.11
CA VAL A 266 -4.47 8.84 -1.83
C VAL A 266 -3.19 8.05 -1.54
N VAL A 267 -2.90 7.85 -0.25
CA VAL A 267 -1.89 6.91 0.25
C VAL A 267 -2.59 5.66 0.74
N GLY A 268 -2.00 4.49 0.49
CA GLY A 268 -2.56 3.25 1.00
C GLY A 268 -1.57 2.11 1.10
N PRO A 269 -1.91 1.08 1.91
CA PRO A 269 -1.05 -0.06 2.15
C PRO A 269 -1.01 -1.02 0.96
N MET A 270 0.16 -1.63 0.79
CA MET A 270 0.43 -2.74 -0.10
C MET A 270 1.10 -3.86 0.71
N ALA A 271 0.45 -5.01 0.81
CA ALA A 271 0.89 -6.11 1.67
C ALA A 271 0.68 -7.47 1.00
N ARG A 272 1.30 -8.53 1.55
CA ARG A 272 1.12 -9.90 1.06
C ARG A 272 -0.13 -10.56 1.60
N SER A 273 -0.71 -10.04 2.69
CA SER A 273 -1.93 -10.55 3.30
C SER A 273 -2.95 -9.44 3.57
N VAL A 274 -4.23 -9.81 3.60
CA VAL A 274 -5.31 -8.88 3.98
C VAL A 274 -5.15 -8.40 5.42
N ARG A 275 -4.69 -9.28 6.33
CA ARG A 275 -4.45 -8.93 7.74
C ARG A 275 -3.39 -7.83 7.88
N ASP A 276 -2.27 -7.93 7.17
CA ASP A 276 -1.21 -6.93 7.22
C ASP A 276 -1.65 -5.61 6.58
N ALA A 277 -2.46 -5.66 5.51
CA ALA A 277 -3.05 -4.49 4.88
C ALA A 277 -4.03 -3.76 5.82
N ALA A 278 -4.93 -4.52 6.47
CA ALA A 278 -5.90 -3.99 7.44
C ALA A 278 -5.20 -3.35 8.65
N LEU A 279 -4.21 -4.06 9.23
CA LEU A 279 -3.40 -3.53 10.33
C LEU A 279 -2.66 -2.25 9.95
N THR A 280 -2.12 -2.19 8.73
CA THR A 280 -1.45 -0.98 8.25
C THR A 280 -2.44 0.18 8.09
N LEU A 281 -3.65 -0.10 7.58
CA LEU A 281 -4.69 0.91 7.47
C LEU A 281 -5.13 1.44 8.85
N ASP A 282 -5.20 0.58 9.88
CA ASP A 282 -5.45 0.99 11.27
C ASP A 282 -4.42 2.01 11.78
N VAL A 283 -3.17 1.86 11.35
CA VAL A 283 -2.09 2.76 11.76
C VAL A 283 -2.15 4.11 11.03
N ILE A 284 -2.43 4.11 9.71
CA ILE A 284 -2.28 5.32 8.90
C ILE A 284 -3.58 6.11 8.71
N ALA A 285 -4.76 5.53 8.95
CA ALA A 285 -6.06 6.17 8.76
C ALA A 285 -6.40 7.16 9.87
N GLY A 286 -7.31 8.10 9.54
CA GLY A 286 -7.92 9.01 10.50
C GLY A 286 -7.51 10.47 10.37
N PRO A 287 -8.23 11.37 11.07
CA PRO A 287 -8.08 12.82 10.92
C PRO A 287 -6.74 13.32 11.44
N THR A 288 -6.25 14.39 10.80
CA THR A 288 -5.12 15.19 11.26
C THR A 288 -5.33 16.66 10.88
N THR A 289 -4.72 17.57 11.64
CA THR A 289 -4.75 19.01 11.35
C THR A 289 -3.84 19.39 10.17
N GLU A 290 -2.93 18.53 9.80
CA GLU A 290 -1.98 18.72 8.70
C GLU A 290 -2.66 18.53 7.34
N ASP A 291 -3.69 17.65 7.28
CA ASP A 291 -4.54 17.46 6.10
C ASP A 291 -6.02 17.56 6.48
N LEU A 292 -6.63 18.71 6.22
CA LEU A 292 -8.01 18.99 6.59
C LEU A 292 -9.05 18.11 5.86
N ALA A 293 -8.70 17.50 4.72
CA ALA A 293 -9.59 16.57 4.02
C ALA A 293 -9.91 15.35 4.89
N THR A 294 -8.99 14.97 5.77
CA THR A 294 -9.12 13.80 6.66
C THR A 294 -10.18 13.96 7.75
N PHE A 295 -10.65 15.17 8.04
CA PHE A 295 -11.76 15.34 8.99
C PHE A 295 -13.07 14.72 8.50
N SER A 296 -13.20 14.46 7.19
CA SER A 296 -14.33 13.70 6.64
C SER A 296 -14.38 12.24 7.09
N SER A 297 -13.26 11.69 7.58
CA SER A 297 -13.16 10.33 8.13
C SER A 297 -13.64 10.19 9.58
N ALA A 298 -13.92 11.32 10.26
CA ALA A 298 -14.33 11.29 11.66
C ALA A 298 -15.61 10.47 11.86
N GLY A 299 -15.55 9.45 12.72
CA GLY A 299 -16.66 8.52 12.98
C GLY A 299 -16.93 7.51 11.85
N ARG A 300 -15.98 7.33 10.91
CA ARG A 300 -16.08 6.37 9.80
C ARG A 300 -15.18 5.14 9.97
N ILE A 301 -14.17 5.25 10.81
CA ILE A 301 -13.30 4.11 11.15
C ILE A 301 -14.09 3.20 12.10
N PRO A 302 -14.11 1.87 11.87
CA PRO A 302 -14.85 0.95 12.72
C PRO A 302 -14.31 0.92 14.15
N ASP A 303 -15.19 0.71 15.12
CA ASP A 303 -14.80 0.52 16.52
C ASP A 303 -13.86 -0.69 16.64
N GLY A 304 -12.65 -0.47 17.13
CA GLY A 304 -11.61 -1.51 17.23
C GLY A 304 -10.73 -1.66 15.98
N GLY A 305 -10.99 -0.91 14.91
CA GLY A 305 -10.18 -0.87 13.70
C GLY A 305 -10.55 -1.91 12.65
N TYR A 306 -9.89 -1.83 11.49
CA TYR A 306 -10.13 -2.68 10.32
C TYR A 306 -9.68 -4.13 10.54
N LEU A 307 -8.60 -4.33 11.30
CA LEU A 307 -8.08 -5.68 11.58
C LEU A 307 -9.09 -6.52 12.37
N LEU A 308 -9.77 -5.94 13.34
CA LEU A 308 -10.77 -6.64 14.13
C LEU A 308 -12.11 -6.83 13.39
N ALA A 309 -12.34 -6.08 12.34
CA ALA A 309 -13.55 -6.20 11.51
C ALA A 309 -13.46 -7.34 10.48
N LEU A 310 -12.31 -8.02 10.32
CA LEU A 310 -12.14 -9.10 9.35
C LEU A 310 -12.98 -10.33 9.72
N ASP A 311 -13.83 -10.78 8.79
CA ASP A 311 -14.71 -11.93 8.94
C ASP A 311 -14.65 -12.85 7.72
N GLU A 312 -14.31 -14.13 7.93
CA GLU A 312 -14.26 -15.15 6.87
C GLU A 312 -15.62 -15.47 6.26
N SER A 313 -16.72 -15.19 6.99
CA SER A 313 -18.10 -15.45 6.56
C SER A 313 -18.76 -14.26 5.87
N SER A 314 -18.09 -13.14 5.76
CA SER A 314 -18.64 -11.84 5.28
C SER A 314 -19.23 -11.86 3.86
N ILE A 315 -18.88 -12.87 3.05
CA ILE A 315 -19.41 -13.04 1.69
C ILE A 315 -20.79 -13.71 1.69
N GLU A 316 -21.16 -14.47 2.74
CA GLU A 316 -22.44 -15.15 2.79
C GLU A 316 -23.60 -14.16 2.80
N GLY A 317 -24.45 -14.22 1.78
CA GLY A 317 -25.58 -13.31 1.60
C GLY A 317 -25.22 -11.95 0.97
N ALA A 318 -23.94 -11.62 0.80
CA ALA A 318 -23.53 -10.38 0.13
C ALA A 318 -23.89 -10.40 -1.37
N ARG A 319 -24.23 -9.23 -1.91
CA ARG A 319 -24.70 -9.07 -3.29
C ARG A 319 -23.79 -8.17 -4.08
N PHE A 320 -23.17 -8.71 -5.14
CA PHE A 320 -22.14 -8.02 -5.92
C PHE A 320 -22.57 -7.70 -7.35
N GLY A 321 -22.26 -6.48 -7.81
CA GLY A 321 -22.31 -6.12 -9.23
C GLY A 321 -21.09 -6.64 -9.98
N LEU A 322 -21.32 -7.27 -11.14
CA LEU A 322 -20.25 -7.74 -12.02
C LEU A 322 -19.93 -6.71 -13.11
N VAL A 323 -18.68 -6.75 -13.62
CA VAL A 323 -18.25 -5.88 -14.71
C VAL A 323 -19.11 -6.06 -15.96
N GLY A 324 -19.41 -4.93 -16.60
CA GLY A 324 -20.16 -4.89 -17.86
C GLY A 324 -19.91 -3.59 -18.62
N THR A 325 -20.55 -3.44 -19.77
CA THR A 325 -20.42 -2.27 -20.66
C THR A 325 -20.96 -0.99 -20.05
N GLY A 326 -21.85 -1.10 -19.06
CA GLY A 326 -22.38 0.04 -18.33
C GLY A 326 -21.38 0.72 -17.39
N TRP A 327 -20.30 0.00 -16.99
CA TRP A 327 -19.17 0.59 -16.26
C TRP A 327 -18.15 1.22 -17.21
N ARG A 328 -17.71 0.45 -18.22
CA ARG A 328 -16.78 0.86 -19.28
C ARG A 328 -16.97 -0.06 -20.47
N ASP A 329 -16.99 0.50 -21.66
CA ASP A 329 -17.18 -0.23 -22.92
C ASP A 329 -15.87 -0.55 -23.66
N ASP A 330 -14.80 0.22 -23.37
CA ASP A 330 -13.49 0.10 -24.04
C ASP A 330 -12.62 -1.09 -23.58
N TYR A 331 -13.06 -1.87 -22.58
CA TYR A 331 -12.35 -3.06 -22.06
C TYR A 331 -13.03 -4.38 -22.40
N LEU A 332 -14.20 -4.33 -22.99
CA LEU A 332 -14.95 -5.53 -23.31
C LEU A 332 -14.92 -5.83 -24.82
N PRO A 333 -14.85 -7.11 -25.20
CA PRO A 333 -14.77 -8.27 -24.31
C PRO A 333 -13.41 -8.38 -23.60
N LEU A 334 -13.39 -9.00 -22.42
CA LEU A 334 -12.16 -9.37 -21.73
C LEU A 334 -11.31 -10.29 -22.63
N ASP A 335 -9.99 -10.29 -22.42
CA ASP A 335 -9.14 -11.33 -23.00
C ASP A 335 -9.68 -12.72 -22.62
N PRO A 336 -9.74 -13.69 -23.55
CA PRO A 336 -10.37 -15.00 -23.31
C PRO A 336 -9.83 -15.74 -22.09
N VAL A 337 -8.51 -15.65 -21.81
CA VAL A 337 -7.90 -16.29 -20.65
C VAL A 337 -8.31 -15.57 -19.36
N THR A 338 -8.32 -14.23 -19.38
CA THR A 338 -8.81 -13.41 -18.26
C THR A 338 -10.29 -13.68 -17.98
N GLU A 339 -11.11 -13.81 -19.03
CA GLU A 339 -12.53 -14.13 -18.90
C GLU A 339 -12.76 -15.48 -18.22
N GLU A 340 -11.95 -16.49 -18.54
CA GLU A 340 -12.03 -17.82 -17.92
C GLU A 340 -11.71 -17.73 -16.41
N HIS A 341 -10.61 -17.07 -16.04
CA HIS A 341 -10.26 -16.85 -14.63
C HIS A 341 -11.36 -16.09 -13.89
N TYR A 342 -11.93 -15.06 -14.51
CA TYR A 342 -13.01 -14.28 -13.91
C TYR A 342 -14.30 -15.10 -13.72
N LYS A 343 -14.70 -15.92 -14.69
CA LYS A 343 -15.84 -16.84 -14.58
C LYS A 343 -15.65 -17.83 -13.42
N ASN A 344 -14.42 -18.33 -13.24
CA ASN A 344 -14.09 -19.22 -12.14
C ASN A 344 -14.16 -18.48 -10.79
N ALA A 345 -13.71 -17.23 -10.73
CA ALA A 345 -13.82 -16.38 -9.54
C ALA A 345 -15.29 -16.11 -9.17
N VAL A 346 -16.13 -15.74 -10.12
CA VAL A 346 -17.58 -15.54 -9.90
C VAL A 346 -18.27 -16.84 -9.44
N LYS A 347 -17.86 -17.99 -9.97
CA LYS A 347 -18.38 -19.28 -9.52
C LYS A 347 -17.97 -19.56 -8.06
N ALA A 348 -16.72 -19.29 -7.69
CA ALA A 348 -16.24 -19.44 -6.32
C ALA A 348 -16.97 -18.49 -5.35
N LEU A 349 -17.16 -17.23 -5.75
CA LEU A 349 -17.90 -16.22 -5.00
C LEU A 349 -19.32 -16.70 -4.67
N LYS A 350 -20.04 -17.23 -5.68
CA LYS A 350 -21.37 -17.87 -5.48
C LYS A 350 -21.29 -19.10 -4.58
N GLY A 351 -20.19 -19.85 -4.64
CA GLY A 351 -19.96 -21.00 -3.76
C GLY A 351 -19.77 -20.61 -2.29
N LEU A 352 -19.35 -19.38 -2.02
CA LEU A 352 -19.25 -18.78 -0.69
C LEU A 352 -20.57 -18.15 -0.21
N GLY A 353 -21.64 -18.27 -1.00
CA GLY A 353 -22.98 -17.80 -0.60
C GLY A 353 -23.36 -16.41 -1.14
N ALA A 354 -22.55 -15.81 -1.99
CA ALA A 354 -22.86 -14.49 -2.57
C ALA A 354 -23.93 -14.58 -3.68
N GLU A 355 -24.69 -13.50 -3.81
CA GLU A 355 -25.49 -13.18 -5.00
C GLU A 355 -24.72 -12.28 -5.96
N VAL A 356 -25.05 -12.33 -7.25
CA VAL A 356 -24.42 -11.47 -8.25
C VAL A 356 -25.43 -10.89 -9.23
N VAL A 357 -25.20 -9.64 -9.64
CA VAL A 357 -25.97 -8.92 -10.66
C VAL A 357 -25.03 -8.63 -11.83
N ALA A 358 -25.40 -9.08 -13.03
CA ALA A 358 -24.60 -8.83 -14.23
C ALA A 358 -24.83 -7.39 -14.71
N ASP A 359 -23.73 -6.67 -14.98
CA ASP A 359 -23.73 -5.31 -15.54
C ASP A 359 -24.79 -4.36 -14.95
N PRO A 360 -24.73 -4.07 -13.64
CA PRO A 360 -25.76 -3.24 -13.00
C PRO A 360 -25.78 -1.79 -13.50
N PHE A 361 -24.70 -1.34 -14.12
CA PHE A 361 -24.59 0.01 -14.68
C PHE A 361 -25.18 0.14 -16.10
N GLN A 362 -25.59 -0.96 -16.73
CA GLN A 362 -26.13 -0.92 -18.09
C GLN A 362 -27.38 -0.04 -18.18
N GLY A 363 -27.31 1.00 -19.04
CA GLY A 363 -28.41 1.92 -19.24
C GLY A 363 -28.60 2.99 -18.16
N SER A 364 -27.72 3.06 -17.16
CA SER A 364 -27.77 4.07 -16.11
C SER A 364 -27.34 5.48 -16.56
N GLY A 365 -26.62 5.59 -17.69
CA GLY A 365 -25.99 6.84 -18.12
C GLY A 365 -24.63 7.10 -17.46
N PHE A 366 -24.05 6.11 -16.76
CA PHE A 366 -22.79 6.28 -16.03
C PHE A 366 -21.60 6.53 -16.97
N VAL A 367 -21.49 5.79 -18.08
CA VAL A 367 -20.41 5.94 -19.07
C VAL A 367 -20.51 7.31 -19.74
N GLU A 368 -21.71 7.74 -20.12
CA GLU A 368 -21.96 9.02 -20.75
C GLU A 368 -21.57 10.17 -19.82
N LEU A 369 -22.03 10.15 -18.56
CA LEU A 369 -21.71 11.16 -17.56
C LEU A 369 -20.20 11.16 -17.23
N TYR A 370 -19.55 9.99 -17.19
CA TYR A 370 -18.10 9.92 -16.99
C TYR A 370 -17.34 10.57 -18.15
N GLY A 371 -17.80 10.39 -19.38
CA GLY A 371 -17.25 11.04 -20.58
C GLY A 371 -17.32 12.57 -20.58
N GLU A 372 -18.20 13.16 -19.77
CA GLU A 372 -18.34 14.61 -19.60
C GLU A 372 -17.40 15.20 -18.53
N ARG A 373 -16.46 14.42 -17.98
CA ARG A 373 -15.53 14.83 -16.92
C ARG A 373 -14.80 16.14 -17.27
N PRO A 374 -14.97 17.21 -16.46
CA PRO A 374 -14.27 18.47 -16.70
C PRO A 374 -12.75 18.35 -16.44
N SER A 375 -11.97 19.11 -17.18
CA SER A 375 -10.53 19.27 -16.95
C SER A 375 -10.26 20.36 -15.91
N VAL A 376 -9.29 20.13 -15.02
CA VAL A 376 -8.80 21.14 -14.06
C VAL A 376 -7.30 21.39 -14.34
N PRO A 377 -6.96 22.17 -15.36
CA PRO A 377 -5.61 22.25 -15.93
C PRO A 377 -4.54 22.84 -14.99
N THR A 378 -4.93 23.61 -13.96
CA THR A 378 -4.01 24.29 -13.05
C THR A 378 -3.78 23.54 -11.74
N GLN A 379 -4.44 22.41 -11.55
CA GLN A 379 -4.42 21.66 -10.28
C GLN A 379 -3.01 21.22 -9.88
N GLY A 380 -2.30 20.54 -10.75
CA GLY A 380 -0.98 20.01 -10.44
C GLY A 380 0.05 21.07 -10.07
N ALA A 381 0.03 22.22 -10.79
CA ALA A 381 0.94 23.33 -10.53
C ALA A 381 0.68 24.01 -9.17
N HIS A 382 -0.60 24.15 -8.80
CA HIS A 382 -0.96 24.70 -7.49
C HIS A 382 -0.57 23.75 -6.35
N ASP A 383 -0.88 22.47 -6.50
CA ASP A 383 -0.60 21.46 -5.47
C ASP A 383 0.91 21.31 -5.24
N MET A 384 1.73 21.37 -6.33
CA MET A 384 3.18 21.36 -6.23
C MET A 384 3.73 22.60 -5.50
N LEU A 385 3.17 23.78 -5.77
CA LEU A 385 3.53 24.99 -5.03
C LEU A 385 3.24 24.84 -3.53
N VAL A 386 2.07 24.33 -3.17
CA VAL A 386 1.69 24.10 -1.76
C VAL A 386 2.64 23.07 -1.10
N TYR A 387 2.94 21.98 -1.80
CA TYR A 387 3.88 20.98 -1.32
C TYR A 387 5.28 21.56 -1.08
N MET A 388 5.85 22.30 -2.05
CA MET A 388 7.16 22.91 -1.91
C MET A 388 7.24 23.91 -0.74
N LEU A 389 6.18 24.69 -0.52
CA LEU A 389 6.10 25.60 0.64
C LEU A 389 6.07 24.83 1.98
N GLY A 390 5.65 23.57 1.98
CA GLY A 390 5.60 22.69 3.14
C GLY A 390 6.90 21.94 3.44
N LEU A 391 7.93 22.03 2.58
CA LEU A 391 9.20 21.29 2.77
C LEU A 391 9.97 21.69 4.04
N GLY A 392 9.66 22.84 4.61
CA GLY A 392 10.29 23.35 5.83
C GLY A 392 11.34 24.45 5.58
N PRO A 393 11.77 25.14 6.66
CA PRO A 393 12.68 26.27 6.56
C PRO A 393 14.13 25.90 6.25
N ASP A 394 14.55 24.66 6.54
CA ASP A 394 15.91 24.17 6.32
C ASP A 394 16.04 23.44 4.96
N ALA A 395 14.93 23.25 4.23
CA ALA A 395 14.93 22.65 2.90
C ALA A 395 15.81 23.48 1.92
N PRO A 396 16.57 22.83 1.01
CA PRO A 396 17.45 23.52 0.05
C PRO A 396 16.70 24.55 -0.82
N PHE A 397 15.43 24.30 -1.09
CA PHE A 397 14.51 25.21 -1.80
C PHE A 397 13.07 24.93 -1.35
N ASN A 398 12.18 25.90 -1.53
CA ASN A 398 10.76 25.79 -1.20
C ASN A 398 9.83 26.38 -2.30
N SER A 399 10.37 26.56 -3.49
CA SER A 399 9.65 27.01 -4.68
C SER A 399 10.29 26.50 -5.96
N ILE A 400 9.53 26.52 -7.06
CA ILE A 400 10.04 26.19 -8.40
C ILE A 400 11.18 27.15 -8.79
N GLU A 401 11.00 28.45 -8.56
CA GLU A 401 12.00 29.48 -8.85
C GLU A 401 13.30 29.24 -8.05
N GLY A 402 13.19 28.89 -6.78
CA GLY A 402 14.35 28.56 -5.94
C GLY A 402 15.09 27.34 -6.45
N TRP A 403 14.38 26.30 -6.90
CA TRP A 403 14.99 25.14 -7.53
C TRP A 403 15.68 25.51 -8.87
N GLU A 404 15.03 26.31 -9.73
CA GLU A 404 15.60 26.77 -11.02
C GLU A 404 16.87 27.60 -10.80
N GLU A 405 16.90 28.47 -9.78
CA GLU A 405 18.07 29.26 -9.41
C GLU A 405 19.25 28.37 -8.99
N LEU A 406 18.99 27.36 -8.16
CA LEU A 406 20.02 26.43 -7.65
C LEU A 406 20.51 25.46 -8.72
N SER A 407 19.60 24.92 -9.53
CA SER A 407 19.91 23.91 -10.54
C SER A 407 20.47 24.50 -11.82
N GLY A 408 20.21 25.78 -12.12
CA GLY A 408 20.46 26.41 -13.41
C GLY A 408 19.65 25.80 -14.56
N ARG A 409 18.58 25.05 -14.28
CA ARG A 409 17.73 24.35 -15.25
C ARG A 409 16.31 24.89 -15.18
N GLU A 410 15.58 24.79 -16.28
CA GLU A 410 14.13 25.04 -16.29
C GLU A 410 13.38 23.85 -15.67
N TYR A 411 12.45 24.12 -14.76
CA TYR A 411 11.61 23.08 -14.16
C TYR A 411 10.64 22.53 -15.19
N THR A 412 10.71 21.22 -15.40
CA THR A 412 9.79 20.49 -16.26
C THR A 412 9.25 19.29 -15.51
N ARG A 413 7.94 19.12 -15.47
CA ARG A 413 7.31 17.99 -14.78
C ARG A 413 7.46 16.72 -15.61
N GLY A 414 8.51 15.94 -15.32
CA GLY A 414 8.76 14.64 -15.90
C GLY A 414 8.96 14.63 -17.42
N ARG A 415 8.80 13.46 -18.04
CA ARG A 415 9.03 13.22 -19.48
C ARG A 415 8.13 14.01 -20.44
N ARG A 416 7.04 14.62 -19.96
CA ARG A 416 6.13 15.40 -20.81
C ARG A 416 6.73 16.73 -21.23
N GLY A 417 7.79 17.22 -20.54
CA GLY A 417 8.50 18.44 -20.92
C GLY A 417 7.66 19.72 -20.87
N ASP A 418 6.47 19.64 -20.30
CA ASP A 418 5.60 20.79 -20.17
C ASP A 418 6.11 21.66 -19.02
N ARG A 419 6.40 22.93 -19.31
CA ARG A 419 6.70 23.89 -18.27
C ARG A 419 5.49 24.10 -17.40
N GLU A 420 5.62 23.74 -16.12
CA GLU A 420 4.57 24.02 -15.15
C GLU A 420 4.67 25.48 -14.72
N THR A 421 3.68 26.29 -15.07
CA THR A 421 3.62 27.68 -14.60
C THR A 421 2.97 27.68 -13.22
N PRO A 422 3.61 28.22 -12.18
CA PRO A 422 3.01 28.32 -10.86
C PRO A 422 1.61 28.92 -10.94
N ALA A 423 0.60 28.21 -10.42
CA ALA A 423 -0.78 28.65 -10.39
C ALA A 423 -1.14 29.10 -8.95
N PRO A 424 -1.21 30.42 -8.69
CA PRO A 424 -1.44 30.92 -7.33
C PRO A 424 -2.86 30.65 -6.82
N ALA A 425 -3.82 30.37 -7.72
CA ALA A 425 -5.20 30.13 -7.33
C ALA A 425 -5.44 28.65 -7.02
N ARG A 426 -6.06 28.37 -5.87
CA ARG A 426 -6.51 27.01 -5.55
C ARG A 426 -7.47 26.53 -6.65
N PRO A 427 -7.35 25.27 -7.12
CA PRO A 427 -8.28 24.71 -8.10
C PRO A 427 -9.75 24.88 -7.71
N SER A 428 -10.08 24.68 -6.42
CA SER A 428 -11.42 24.88 -5.84
C SER A 428 -11.92 26.35 -5.85
N ALA A 429 -11.08 27.32 -6.20
CA ALA A 429 -11.47 28.72 -6.37
C ALA A 429 -11.52 29.13 -7.86
N THR A 430 -11.62 28.17 -8.76
CA THR A 430 -11.72 28.39 -10.21
C THR A 430 -13.02 27.83 -10.75
N GLU A 431 -13.55 28.42 -11.83
CA GLU A 431 -14.74 27.93 -12.51
C GLU A 431 -14.58 26.45 -12.97
N ALA A 432 -13.38 26.08 -13.42
CA ALA A 432 -13.06 24.70 -13.79
C ALA A 432 -13.10 23.75 -12.59
N GLY A 433 -12.61 24.19 -11.44
CA GLY A 433 -12.69 23.43 -10.20
C GLY A 433 -14.10 23.26 -9.68
N ASP A 434 -14.92 24.32 -9.74
CA ASP A 434 -16.34 24.27 -9.38
C ASP A 434 -17.10 23.30 -10.31
N ALA A 435 -16.84 23.36 -11.62
CA ALA A 435 -17.44 22.45 -12.60
C ALA A 435 -17.06 20.99 -12.31
N TYR A 436 -15.77 20.72 -11.98
CA TYR A 436 -15.32 19.39 -11.61
C TYR A 436 -16.00 18.88 -10.33
N GLN A 437 -16.14 19.72 -9.30
CA GLN A 437 -16.81 19.31 -8.06
C GLN A 437 -18.31 19.04 -8.28
N ALA A 438 -18.98 19.84 -9.11
CA ALA A 438 -20.37 19.60 -9.47
C ALA A 438 -20.54 18.29 -10.24
N TRP A 439 -19.68 18.03 -11.23
CA TRP A 439 -19.65 16.76 -11.96
C TRP A 439 -19.36 15.58 -11.02
N ARG A 440 -18.34 15.72 -10.15
CA ARG A 440 -17.97 14.68 -9.19
C ARG A 440 -19.12 14.32 -8.25
N HIS A 441 -19.89 15.32 -7.82
CA HIS A 441 -21.09 15.08 -7.02
C HIS A 441 -22.15 14.29 -7.80
N GLN A 442 -22.39 14.64 -9.07
CA GLN A 442 -23.37 13.96 -9.92
C GLN A 442 -22.98 12.50 -10.18
N ILE A 443 -21.73 12.25 -10.56
CA ILE A 443 -21.26 10.88 -10.86
C ILE A 443 -21.25 9.98 -9.60
N ARG A 444 -20.91 10.53 -8.43
CA ARG A 444 -21.01 9.81 -7.15
C ARG A 444 -22.45 9.48 -6.79
N THR A 445 -23.36 10.42 -7.02
CA THR A 445 -24.79 10.20 -6.77
C THR A 445 -25.30 9.09 -7.66
N LEU A 446 -24.99 9.13 -8.95
CA LEU A 446 -25.38 8.08 -9.90
C LEU A 446 -24.76 6.71 -9.53
N PHE A 447 -23.49 6.69 -9.13
CA PHE A 447 -22.86 5.45 -8.66
C PHE A 447 -23.62 4.83 -7.49
N ARG A 448 -23.94 5.62 -6.47
CA ARG A 448 -24.69 5.15 -5.30
C ARG A 448 -26.13 4.75 -5.66
N ASP A 449 -26.81 5.52 -6.51
CA ASP A 449 -28.18 5.21 -6.94
C ASP A 449 -28.22 3.84 -7.65
N VAL A 450 -27.20 3.49 -8.45
CA VAL A 450 -27.08 2.15 -9.07
C VAL A 450 -26.88 1.05 -8.00
N LEU A 451 -26.04 1.30 -6.99
CA LEU A 451 -25.85 0.33 -5.90
C LEU A 451 -27.18 0.12 -5.15
N GLU A 452 -27.91 1.20 -4.83
CA GLU A 452 -29.19 1.14 -4.11
C GLU A 452 -30.28 0.48 -4.95
N GLU A 453 -30.41 0.81 -6.24
CA GLU A 453 -31.44 0.24 -7.15
C GLU A 453 -31.30 -1.27 -7.30
N HIS A 454 -30.07 -1.76 -7.34
CA HIS A 454 -29.77 -3.19 -7.50
C HIS A 454 -29.50 -3.89 -6.16
N GLU A 455 -29.66 -3.21 -5.03
CA GLU A 455 -29.40 -3.71 -3.68
C GLU A 455 -27.99 -4.34 -3.58
N LEU A 456 -26.97 -3.64 -4.09
CA LEU A 456 -25.59 -4.13 -4.11
C LEU A 456 -24.84 -3.68 -2.86
N ASP A 457 -24.13 -4.62 -2.25
CA ASP A 457 -23.15 -4.32 -1.20
C ASP A 457 -21.84 -3.78 -1.77
N GLY A 458 -21.46 -4.22 -3.00
CA GLY A 458 -20.27 -3.75 -3.69
C GLY A 458 -20.16 -4.31 -5.12
N LEU A 459 -18.99 -4.06 -5.74
CA LEU A 459 -18.66 -4.55 -7.08
C LEU A 459 -17.51 -5.56 -7.01
N PHE A 460 -17.56 -6.56 -7.87
CA PHE A 460 -16.59 -7.64 -7.97
C PHE A 460 -16.07 -7.72 -9.40
N PHE A 461 -14.89 -7.15 -9.64
CA PHE A 461 -14.31 -6.99 -10.97
C PHE A 461 -12.97 -7.71 -11.09
N PRO A 462 -12.54 -8.13 -12.28
CA PRO A 462 -11.13 -8.37 -12.51
C PRO A 462 -10.39 -7.03 -12.46
N GLN A 463 -9.20 -6.98 -11.83
CA GLN A 463 -8.42 -5.74 -11.80
C GLN A 463 -7.96 -5.31 -13.20
N SER A 464 -7.64 -6.28 -14.06
CA SER A 464 -7.23 -6.04 -15.44
C SER A 464 -8.07 -6.89 -16.40
N GLY A 465 -8.39 -6.34 -17.57
CA GLY A 465 -9.08 -7.04 -18.65
C GLY A 465 -8.19 -7.97 -19.48
N VAL A 466 -6.87 -7.94 -19.25
CA VAL A 466 -5.86 -8.75 -19.93
C VAL A 466 -4.80 -9.25 -18.94
N PRO A 467 -4.05 -10.33 -19.25
CA PRO A 467 -2.87 -10.72 -18.48
C PRO A 467 -1.81 -9.60 -18.44
N SER A 468 -0.87 -9.68 -17.50
CA SER A 468 0.19 -8.68 -17.33
C SER A 468 0.90 -8.38 -18.66
N ARG A 469 1.04 -7.08 -18.97
CA ARG A 469 1.62 -6.62 -20.23
C ARG A 469 3.11 -6.93 -20.34
N PRO A 470 3.64 -7.16 -21.53
CA PRO A 470 5.08 -7.29 -21.74
C PRO A 470 5.79 -5.96 -21.53
N VAL A 471 7.06 -6.03 -21.13
CA VAL A 471 7.94 -4.85 -21.00
C VAL A 471 8.16 -4.17 -22.34
N ILE A 472 8.38 -4.97 -23.38
CA ILE A 472 8.52 -4.50 -24.76
C ILE A 472 7.18 -4.75 -25.43
N GLU A 473 6.49 -3.67 -25.79
CA GLU A 473 5.27 -3.75 -26.60
C GLU A 473 5.64 -3.80 -28.07
N ASP A 474 4.88 -4.60 -28.82
CA ASP A 474 4.97 -4.68 -30.27
C ASP A 474 3.90 -3.76 -30.88
N PRO A 475 4.28 -2.59 -31.44
CA PRO A 475 3.32 -1.68 -32.07
C PRO A 475 2.67 -2.25 -33.33
N GLU A 476 3.24 -3.33 -33.92
CA GLU A 476 2.70 -3.98 -35.11
C GLU A 476 1.63 -5.04 -34.79
N ARG A 477 1.42 -5.34 -33.47
CA ARG A 477 0.32 -6.23 -33.07
C ARG A 477 -1.04 -5.62 -33.47
N PRO A 478 -1.96 -6.42 -34.05
CA PRO A 478 -3.27 -5.92 -34.48
C PRO A 478 -4.15 -5.35 -33.37
N ASP A 479 -3.89 -5.76 -32.11
CA ASP A 479 -4.59 -5.36 -30.90
C ASP A 479 -3.80 -4.33 -30.08
N TYR A 480 -2.67 -3.82 -30.61
CA TYR A 480 -1.90 -2.80 -29.93
C TYR A 480 -2.65 -1.47 -29.88
N ASN A 481 -2.95 -1.01 -28.67
CA ASN A 481 -3.47 0.32 -28.42
C ASN A 481 -2.67 0.95 -27.26
N PRO A 482 -1.79 1.93 -27.52
CA PRO A 482 -0.98 2.56 -26.50
C PRO A 482 -1.80 3.32 -25.45
N ASN A 483 -3.04 3.67 -25.78
CA ASN A 483 -3.96 4.40 -24.91
C ASN A 483 -4.98 3.47 -24.22
N ASN A 484 -4.96 2.19 -24.49
CA ASN A 484 -5.86 1.23 -23.87
C ASN A 484 -5.27 0.79 -22.51
N TRP A 485 -5.78 1.38 -21.45
CA TRP A 485 -5.49 0.97 -20.08
C TRP A 485 -6.33 -0.25 -19.76
N ALA A 486 -5.69 -1.40 -19.62
CA ALA A 486 -6.37 -2.66 -19.37
C ALA A 486 -6.96 -2.77 -17.94
N GLU A 487 -6.57 -1.87 -17.07
CA GLU A 487 -7.01 -1.82 -15.67
C GLU A 487 -8.44 -1.29 -15.58
N ILE A 488 -9.38 -2.15 -15.17
CA ILE A 488 -10.82 -1.90 -15.26
C ILE A 488 -11.33 -0.84 -14.28
N PRO A 489 -10.99 -0.87 -12.97
CA PRO A 489 -11.49 0.14 -12.03
C PRO A 489 -10.85 1.52 -12.24
N SER A 490 -9.54 1.53 -12.42
CA SER A 490 -8.64 2.65 -12.74
C SER A 490 -9.11 4.05 -12.32
N ASN A 491 -8.98 5.04 -13.22
CA ASN A 491 -9.26 6.45 -12.91
C ASN A 491 -10.66 6.72 -12.37
N ILE A 492 -11.67 5.93 -12.77
CA ILE A 492 -13.06 6.16 -12.37
C ILE A 492 -13.20 6.19 -10.85
N ILE A 493 -12.66 5.20 -10.16
CA ILE A 493 -12.79 5.10 -8.70
C ILE A 493 -12.03 6.20 -7.96
N ASN A 494 -10.93 6.73 -8.53
CA ASN A 494 -10.23 7.87 -7.96
C ASN A 494 -11.02 9.16 -8.13
N ASP A 495 -11.60 9.38 -9.31
CA ASP A 495 -12.44 10.54 -9.59
C ASP A 495 -13.69 10.57 -8.69
N ILE A 496 -14.36 9.43 -8.51
CA ILE A 496 -15.49 9.34 -7.57
C ILE A 496 -15.05 9.22 -6.10
N GLY A 497 -13.80 8.86 -5.84
CA GLY A 497 -13.19 8.85 -4.50
C GLY A 497 -13.57 7.68 -3.61
N VAL A 498 -14.14 6.60 -4.16
CA VAL A 498 -14.55 5.40 -3.43
C VAL A 498 -13.38 4.45 -3.18
N PRO A 499 -13.43 3.61 -2.14
CA PRO A 499 -12.36 2.67 -1.82
C PRO A 499 -12.34 1.46 -2.77
N THR A 500 -11.17 0.84 -2.85
CA THR A 500 -10.97 -0.43 -3.57
C THR A 500 -9.92 -1.27 -2.85
N VAL A 501 -10.16 -2.57 -2.77
CA VAL A 501 -9.20 -3.56 -2.27
C VAL A 501 -8.91 -4.56 -3.37
N THR A 502 -7.62 -4.76 -3.69
CA THR A 502 -7.20 -5.84 -4.60
C THR A 502 -6.91 -7.11 -3.80
N VAL A 503 -7.28 -8.28 -4.33
CA VAL A 503 -7.00 -9.58 -3.72
C VAL A 503 -6.56 -10.60 -4.78
N PRO A 504 -5.43 -11.30 -4.60
CA PRO A 504 -4.98 -12.34 -5.50
C PRO A 504 -5.97 -13.51 -5.52
N TYR A 505 -6.27 -14.02 -6.74
CA TYR A 505 -7.20 -15.14 -6.89
C TYR A 505 -6.58 -16.37 -7.54
N SER A 506 -5.75 -16.20 -8.58
CA SER A 506 -5.11 -17.29 -9.32
C SER A 506 -3.89 -16.78 -10.10
N PHE A 507 -3.30 -17.66 -10.92
CA PHE A 507 -2.15 -17.31 -11.77
C PHE A 507 -2.41 -17.75 -13.20
N PHE A 508 -1.95 -16.96 -14.15
CA PHE A 508 -1.88 -17.31 -15.57
C PHE A 508 -0.73 -18.32 -15.83
N ASP A 509 -0.75 -18.97 -16.99
CA ASP A 509 0.27 -19.96 -17.37
C ASP A 509 1.68 -19.37 -17.49
N ASP A 510 1.80 -18.07 -17.75
CA ASP A 510 3.08 -17.35 -17.82
C ASP A 510 3.66 -16.98 -16.42
N GLY A 511 3.01 -17.43 -15.36
CA GLY A 511 3.40 -17.20 -13.97
C GLY A 511 2.97 -15.86 -13.40
N THR A 512 2.28 -15.00 -14.17
CA THR A 512 1.75 -13.73 -13.64
C THR A 512 0.41 -13.93 -12.93
N PRO A 513 0.08 -13.10 -11.93
CA PRO A 513 -1.14 -13.28 -11.14
C PRO A 513 -2.39 -12.74 -11.86
N PHE A 514 -3.53 -13.41 -11.62
CA PHE A 514 -4.87 -12.89 -11.83
C PHE A 514 -5.42 -12.39 -10.50
N VAL A 515 -5.80 -11.11 -10.45
CA VAL A 515 -6.19 -10.41 -9.23
C VAL A 515 -7.56 -9.78 -9.42
N LEU A 516 -8.35 -9.81 -8.36
CA LEU A 516 -9.68 -9.22 -8.29
C LEU A 516 -9.62 -7.82 -7.66
N ALA A 517 -10.55 -6.96 -8.04
CA ALA A 517 -10.83 -5.67 -7.40
C ALA A 517 -12.22 -5.71 -6.77
N LEU A 518 -12.26 -5.46 -5.48
CA LEU A 518 -13.49 -5.24 -4.72
C LEU A 518 -13.68 -3.73 -4.55
N ILE A 519 -14.81 -3.20 -4.98
CA ILE A 519 -15.12 -1.77 -4.96
C ILE A 519 -16.41 -1.56 -4.17
N GLY A 520 -16.43 -0.60 -3.27
CA GLY A 520 -17.62 -0.27 -2.48
C GLY A 520 -17.97 1.20 -2.54
N ASP A 521 -19.02 1.60 -1.83
CA ASP A 521 -19.32 3.02 -1.62
C ASP A 521 -18.29 3.65 -0.67
N MET A 522 -18.29 4.96 -0.57
CA MET A 522 -17.38 5.70 0.33
C MET A 522 -17.48 5.17 1.76
N TRP A 523 -16.33 4.94 2.37
CA TRP A 523 -16.20 4.47 3.77
C TRP A 523 -16.53 2.99 3.99
N SER A 524 -16.51 2.17 2.95
CA SER A 524 -16.76 0.72 3.03
C SER A 524 -15.48 -0.12 3.14
N GLU A 525 -14.35 0.47 3.52
CA GLU A 525 -13.07 -0.25 3.64
C GLU A 525 -13.16 -1.51 4.51
N SER A 526 -13.97 -1.46 5.57
CA SER A 526 -14.18 -2.58 6.48
C SER A 526 -14.79 -3.78 5.76
N ASP A 527 -15.84 -3.54 4.98
CA ASP A 527 -16.54 -4.59 4.22
C ASP A 527 -15.64 -5.14 3.11
N LEU A 528 -14.95 -4.25 2.37
CA LEU A 528 -14.01 -4.63 1.31
C LEU A 528 -12.87 -5.49 1.83
N LEU A 529 -12.29 -5.15 2.98
CA LEU A 529 -11.23 -5.93 3.62
C LEU A 529 -11.76 -7.28 4.13
N SER A 530 -12.96 -7.32 4.70
CA SER A 530 -13.61 -8.56 5.12
C SER A 530 -13.87 -9.50 3.93
N TRP A 531 -14.41 -9.00 2.82
CA TRP A 531 -14.62 -9.81 1.61
C TRP A 531 -13.30 -10.28 1.01
N ALA A 532 -12.30 -9.40 0.95
CA ALA A 532 -10.96 -9.78 0.51
C ALA A 532 -10.37 -10.88 1.40
N TYR A 533 -10.56 -10.77 2.73
CA TYR A 533 -10.12 -11.78 3.69
C TYR A 533 -10.82 -13.13 3.48
N ALA A 534 -12.13 -13.14 3.30
CA ALA A 534 -12.87 -14.35 3.01
C ALA A 534 -12.39 -15.03 1.72
N ILE A 535 -12.12 -14.26 0.64
CA ILE A 535 -11.55 -14.78 -0.61
C ILE A 535 -10.13 -15.32 -0.38
N GLU A 536 -9.28 -14.58 0.33
CA GLU A 536 -7.91 -15.00 0.65
C GLU A 536 -7.89 -16.32 1.40
N GLN A 537 -8.72 -16.47 2.46
CA GLN A 537 -8.79 -17.69 3.26
C GLN A 537 -9.34 -18.89 2.45
N ALA A 538 -10.33 -18.64 1.58
CA ALA A 538 -10.90 -19.69 0.73
C ALA A 538 -9.96 -20.17 -0.37
N THR A 539 -9.14 -19.28 -0.92
CA THR A 539 -8.30 -19.60 -2.09
C THR A 539 -6.84 -19.86 -1.76
N ARG A 540 -6.28 -19.13 -0.80
CA ARG A 540 -4.84 -19.10 -0.49
C ARG A 540 -3.99 -19.02 -1.74
N ALA A 541 -4.41 -18.15 -2.67
CA ALA A 541 -3.94 -18.13 -4.05
C ALA A 541 -2.49 -17.63 -4.17
N ARG A 542 -2.05 -16.75 -3.24
CA ARG A 542 -0.70 -16.16 -3.31
C ARG A 542 0.40 -17.24 -3.29
N LYS A 543 1.42 -17.03 -4.10
CA LYS A 543 2.66 -17.82 -4.16
C LYS A 543 3.85 -16.86 -4.09
N ALA A 544 4.88 -17.22 -3.33
CA ALA A 544 6.13 -16.45 -3.34
C ALA A 544 6.79 -16.52 -4.73
N PRO A 545 7.36 -15.42 -5.24
CA PRO A 545 8.15 -15.47 -6.46
C PRO A 545 9.48 -16.21 -6.21
N VAL A 546 10.00 -16.84 -7.26
CA VAL A 546 11.35 -17.40 -7.27
C VAL A 546 12.31 -16.32 -7.75
N LEU A 547 13.14 -15.81 -6.84
CA LEU A 547 14.03 -14.70 -7.16
C LEU A 547 15.30 -15.15 -7.87
N GLU A 548 15.72 -14.35 -8.84
CA GLU A 548 16.99 -14.48 -9.55
C GLU A 548 18.02 -13.51 -8.99
N THR A 549 19.29 -13.85 -9.12
CA THR A 549 20.42 -12.94 -8.82
C THR A 549 21.07 -12.50 -10.11
N VAL A 550 21.73 -11.33 -10.08
CA VAL A 550 22.58 -10.91 -11.21
C VAL A 550 23.63 -12.00 -11.41
N PRO A 551 23.79 -12.56 -12.65
CA PRO A 551 24.86 -13.50 -12.92
C PRO A 551 26.21 -12.89 -12.51
N ALA A 552 27.02 -13.66 -11.77
CA ALA A 552 28.37 -13.24 -11.46
C ALA A 552 29.13 -12.97 -12.77
N ARG A 553 29.60 -11.73 -12.94
CA ARG A 553 30.39 -11.33 -14.11
C ARG A 553 31.80 -11.91 -14.04
#